data_aade626f08f9b0b7be5516e782969965
#
_entry.id   aade626f08f9b0b7be5516e782969965
#
_cell.length_a   1.000
_cell.length_b   1.000
_cell.length_c   1.000
_cell.angle_alpha   90.00
_cell.angle_beta   90.00
_cell.angle_gamma   90.00
#
_symmetry.space_group_name_H-M   'P 1'
#
loop_
_entity.id
_entity.type
_entity.pdbx_description
1 polymer ?
#
loop_
_entity_poly.entity_id
_entity_poly.type
_entity_poly.pdbx_seq_one_letter_code
_entity_poly.pdbx_strand_id
1 'polypeptide(L)'
;MEFKELTLEELIQGYVRLDEEQAYQCIFCGERFEEGLIYTSRGRSVSAHRAMQEHLFDEHGGVFESLLEMDKQVNGLSDSQKEVLEGMYRQKDNKALCEAMSISAATVRTHKFNLQKMKREARVFLAIMEQIENEELVAARKRLDLQEDAHTPRRPHFDPQFAANLLHPFFTQYNLK
;
A
#
# COMPACT_ATOMS: atom_id res chain seq x y z
N MET A 1 3.48 -8.63 16.86
CA MET A 1 2.53 -8.39 15.75
C MET A 1 3.25 -8.72 14.45
N GLU A 2 2.70 -9.60 13.64
CA GLU A 2 3.33 -9.96 12.37
C GLU A 2 2.82 -9.03 11.26
N PHE A 3 3.72 -8.58 10.39
CA PHE A 3 3.39 -7.64 9.29
C PHE A 3 2.27 -8.14 8.36
N LYS A 4 2.16 -9.46 8.19
CA LYS A 4 1.12 -10.10 7.36
C LYS A 4 -0.30 -10.04 7.94
N GLU A 5 -0.45 -9.66 9.20
CA GLU A 5 -1.75 -9.53 9.87
C GLU A 5 -2.30 -8.11 9.79
N LEU A 6 -1.47 -7.15 9.30
CA LEU A 6 -1.85 -5.75 9.19
C LEU A 6 -2.72 -5.51 7.95
N THR A 7 -3.77 -4.73 8.14
CA THR A 7 -4.58 -4.23 7.03
C THR A 7 -3.79 -3.21 6.20
N LEU A 8 -4.23 -2.99 4.96
CA LEU A 8 -3.63 -1.94 4.12
C LEU A 8 -3.75 -0.55 4.75
N GLU A 9 -4.84 -0.28 5.49
CA GLU A 9 -5.05 1.00 6.16
C GLU A 9 -4.05 1.21 7.30
N GLU A 10 -3.81 0.20 8.11
CA GLU A 10 -2.81 0.21 9.18
C GLU A 10 -1.39 0.39 8.63
N LEU A 11 -1.07 -0.25 7.51
CA LEU A 11 0.20 -0.05 6.81
C LEU A 11 0.35 1.39 6.29
N ILE A 12 -0.72 2.00 5.76
CA ILE A 12 -0.69 3.38 5.25
C ILE A 12 -0.52 4.39 6.38
N GLN A 13 -1.18 4.19 7.52
CA GLN A 13 -1.09 5.12 8.65
C GLN A 13 0.13 4.86 9.56
N GLY A 14 0.73 3.66 9.52
CA GLY A 14 1.94 3.32 10.27
C GLY A 14 1.71 2.92 11.72
N TYR A 15 0.47 2.76 12.15
CA TYR A 15 0.11 2.33 13.51
C TYR A 15 -1.18 1.52 13.52
N VAL A 16 -1.38 0.76 14.59
CA VAL A 16 -2.61 0.02 14.89
C VAL A 16 -3.30 0.67 16.08
N ARG A 17 -4.62 0.73 16.05
CA ARG A 17 -5.42 1.07 17.22
C ARG A 17 -5.78 -0.21 17.99
N LEU A 18 -5.40 -0.27 19.24
CA LEU A 18 -5.71 -1.35 20.16
C LEU A 18 -6.96 -0.95 20.95
N ASP A 19 -8.14 -1.38 20.51
CA ASP A 19 -9.42 -0.92 21.09
C ASP A 19 -9.59 -1.37 22.53
N GLU A 20 -9.16 -2.58 22.90
CA GLU A 20 -9.23 -3.10 24.28
C GLU A 20 -8.35 -2.29 25.23
N GLU A 21 -7.18 -1.87 24.79
CA GLU A 21 -6.21 -1.10 25.56
C GLU A 21 -6.39 0.41 25.41
N GLN A 22 -7.29 0.84 24.52
CA GLN A 22 -7.46 2.25 24.13
C GLN A 22 -6.14 2.93 23.83
N ALA A 23 -5.31 2.34 22.98
CA ALA A 23 -3.98 2.79 22.67
C ALA A 23 -3.69 2.73 21.16
N TYR A 24 -2.73 3.51 20.75
CA TYR A 24 -2.12 3.43 19.41
C TYR A 24 -0.75 2.75 19.54
N GLN A 25 -0.45 1.79 18.67
CA GLN A 25 0.83 1.10 18.65
C GLN A 25 1.51 1.29 17.29
N CYS A 26 2.76 1.78 17.29
CA CYS A 26 3.59 1.90 16.10
C CYS A 26 3.90 0.52 15.51
N ILE A 27 3.69 0.35 14.20
CA ILE A 27 3.96 -0.94 13.52
C ILE A 27 5.45 -1.19 13.30
N PHE A 28 6.30 -0.17 13.38
CA PHE A 28 7.73 -0.26 13.11
C PHE A 28 8.57 -0.59 14.35
N CYS A 29 8.24 0.00 15.52
CA CYS A 29 8.99 -0.20 16.76
C CYS A 29 8.16 -0.75 17.92
N GLY A 30 6.82 -0.78 17.80
CA GLY A 30 5.94 -1.25 18.87
C GLY A 30 5.67 -0.24 19.98
N GLU A 31 6.18 1.00 19.89
CA GLU A 31 5.89 2.08 20.84
C GLU A 31 4.39 2.33 20.96
N ARG A 32 3.91 2.60 22.18
CA ARG A 32 2.49 2.74 22.47
C ARG A 32 2.16 4.09 23.07
N PHE A 33 0.99 4.61 22.69
CA PHE A 33 0.43 5.86 23.18
C PHE A 33 -1.02 5.64 23.61
N GLU A 34 -1.28 5.69 24.93
CA GLU A 34 -2.59 5.42 25.52
C GLU A 34 -3.52 6.63 25.41
N GLU A 35 -4.77 6.40 24.99
CA GLU A 35 -5.80 7.44 24.95
C GLU A 35 -6.14 7.91 26.37
N GLY A 36 -6.48 9.18 26.51
CA GLY A 36 -6.74 9.81 27.81
C GLY A 36 -5.50 10.33 28.51
N LEU A 37 -4.30 9.93 28.13
CA LEU A 37 -3.05 10.50 28.61
C LEU A 37 -2.64 11.71 27.76
N ILE A 38 -1.91 12.65 28.38
CA ILE A 38 -1.32 13.80 27.71
C ILE A 38 0.19 13.58 27.59
N TYR A 39 0.68 13.69 26.37
CA TYR A 39 2.08 13.48 26.03
C TYR A 39 2.78 14.81 25.78
N THR A 40 4.06 14.87 26.07
CA THR A 40 4.88 16.02 25.67
C THR A 40 5.62 15.69 24.38
N SER A 41 5.31 16.37 23.29
CA SER A 41 5.99 16.23 22.01
C SER A 41 6.34 17.60 21.45
N ARG A 42 7.55 17.77 20.97
CA ARG A 42 8.07 19.02 20.41
C ARG A 42 7.83 20.26 21.31
N GLY A 43 7.95 20.05 22.64
CA GLY A 43 7.78 21.09 23.66
C GLY A 43 6.34 21.53 23.93
N ARG A 44 5.34 20.75 23.49
CA ARG A 44 3.91 21.03 23.73
C ARG A 44 3.17 19.77 24.20
N SER A 45 2.04 19.99 24.85
CA SER A 45 1.14 18.91 25.27
C SER A 45 0.26 18.48 24.11
N VAL A 46 0.22 17.16 23.83
CA VAL A 46 -0.53 16.58 22.71
C VAL A 46 -1.31 15.35 23.16
N SER A 47 -2.37 15.00 22.43
CA SER A 47 -3.10 13.74 22.61
C SER A 47 -2.26 12.53 22.17
N ALA A 48 -2.66 11.32 22.59
CA ALA A 48 -2.04 10.06 22.19
C ALA A 48 -1.93 9.91 20.66
N HIS A 49 -3.03 10.15 19.95
CA HIS A 49 -3.02 10.08 18.49
C HIS A 49 -2.03 11.06 17.85
N ARG A 50 -1.97 12.29 18.35
CA ARG A 50 -1.01 13.28 17.85
C ARG A 50 0.44 12.91 18.20
N ALA A 51 0.67 12.37 19.41
CA ALA A 51 1.98 11.87 19.82
C ALA A 51 2.44 10.73 18.89
N MET A 52 1.56 9.77 18.56
CA MET A 52 1.84 8.70 17.59
C MET A 52 2.22 9.25 16.21
N GLN A 53 1.48 10.24 15.69
CA GLN A 53 1.80 10.84 14.39
C GLN A 53 3.17 11.55 14.38
N GLU A 54 3.50 12.25 15.45
CA GLU A 54 4.78 12.93 15.60
C GLU A 54 5.93 11.92 15.82
N HIS A 55 5.70 10.88 16.60
CA HIS A 55 6.63 9.76 16.78
C HIS A 55 7.00 9.10 15.43
N LEU A 56 6.01 8.77 14.60
CA LEU A 56 6.26 8.22 13.26
C LEU A 56 7.18 9.10 12.42
N PHE A 57 7.02 10.42 12.54
CA PHE A 57 7.85 11.35 11.78
C PHE A 57 9.23 11.54 12.41
N ASP A 58 9.30 11.69 13.74
CA ASP A 58 10.53 12.03 14.45
C ASP A 58 11.49 10.83 14.58
N GLU A 59 10.95 9.62 14.84
CA GLU A 59 11.75 8.41 15.03
C GLU A 59 11.97 7.59 13.74
N HIS A 60 11.02 7.68 12.80
CA HIS A 60 11.02 6.83 11.60
C HIS A 60 11.14 7.61 10.28
N GLY A 61 11.24 8.94 10.31
CA GLY A 61 11.25 9.78 9.10
C GLY A 61 9.91 9.81 8.35
N GLY A 62 8.87 9.20 8.94
CA GLY A 62 7.55 9.04 8.36
C GLY A 62 7.30 7.64 7.78
N VAL A 63 6.03 7.31 7.60
CA VAL A 63 5.59 5.98 7.13
C VAL A 63 6.17 5.62 5.77
N PHE A 64 6.22 6.59 4.85
CA PHE A 64 6.75 6.35 3.51
C PHE A 64 8.22 5.88 3.54
N GLU A 65 9.08 6.61 4.26
CA GLU A 65 10.52 6.28 4.36
C GLU A 65 10.69 4.92 5.05
N SER A 66 9.96 4.66 6.15
CA SER A 66 10.02 3.37 6.85
C SER A 66 9.64 2.18 5.96
N LEU A 67 8.56 2.29 5.17
CA LEU A 67 8.15 1.23 4.24
C LEU A 67 9.15 1.07 3.08
N LEU A 68 9.75 2.16 2.63
CA LEU A 68 10.73 2.15 1.55
C LEU A 68 12.04 1.47 1.98
N GLU A 69 12.48 1.71 3.22
CA GLU A 69 13.71 1.16 3.78
C GLU A 69 13.61 -0.32 4.16
N MET A 70 12.41 -0.89 4.22
CA MET A 70 12.25 -2.32 4.48
C MET A 70 13.06 -3.17 3.53
N ASP A 71 13.45 -4.36 4.03
CA ASP A 71 14.17 -5.35 3.23
C ASP A 71 13.41 -5.69 1.94
N LYS A 72 14.16 -5.91 0.87
CA LYS A 72 13.60 -6.29 -0.43
C LYS A 72 12.71 -7.53 -0.37
N GLN A 73 12.95 -8.44 0.57
CA GLN A 73 12.10 -9.62 0.76
C GLN A 73 10.72 -9.24 1.30
N VAL A 74 10.59 -8.08 1.95
CA VAL A 74 9.33 -7.57 2.49
C VAL A 74 8.61 -6.70 1.48
N ASN A 75 9.27 -5.67 0.93
CA ASN A 75 8.63 -4.70 0.03
C ASN A 75 8.75 -5.04 -1.47
N GLY A 76 9.59 -6.01 -1.85
CA GLY A 76 9.79 -6.45 -3.23
C GLY A 76 10.48 -5.44 -4.14
N LEU A 77 11.00 -4.32 -3.61
CA LEU A 77 11.54 -3.22 -4.39
C LEU A 77 13.03 -3.37 -4.65
N SER A 78 13.48 -3.06 -5.87
CA SER A 78 14.89 -2.85 -6.18
C SER A 78 15.33 -1.43 -5.81
N ASP A 79 16.64 -1.22 -5.64
CA ASP A 79 17.21 0.09 -5.28
C ASP A 79 16.78 1.18 -6.28
N SER A 80 16.85 0.91 -7.58
CA SER A 80 16.39 1.86 -8.60
C SER A 80 14.88 2.17 -8.53
N GLN A 81 14.06 1.21 -8.07
CA GLN A 81 12.63 1.46 -7.84
C GLN A 81 12.42 2.31 -6.59
N LYS A 82 13.19 2.08 -5.53
CA LYS A 82 13.18 2.92 -4.33
C LYS A 82 13.55 4.37 -4.66
N GLU A 83 14.63 4.61 -5.42
CA GLU A 83 15.03 5.95 -5.85
C GLU A 83 13.95 6.67 -6.69
N VAL A 84 13.29 5.95 -7.61
CA VAL A 84 12.18 6.52 -8.38
C VAL A 84 11.00 6.87 -7.49
N LEU A 85 10.63 5.99 -6.54
CA LEU A 85 9.54 6.23 -5.59
C LEU A 85 9.83 7.42 -4.67
N GLU A 86 11.05 7.51 -4.15
CA GLU A 86 11.51 8.65 -3.34
C GLU A 86 11.43 9.96 -4.13
N GLY A 87 11.90 9.95 -5.37
CA GLY A 87 11.80 11.12 -6.23
C GLY A 87 10.35 11.51 -6.55
N MET A 88 9.47 10.52 -6.72
CA MET A 88 8.02 10.77 -6.90
C MET A 88 7.39 11.33 -5.62
N TYR A 89 7.75 10.80 -4.46
CA TYR A 89 7.28 11.30 -3.16
C TYR A 89 7.69 12.76 -2.92
N ARG A 90 8.93 13.10 -3.29
CA ARG A 90 9.46 14.47 -3.22
C ARG A 90 9.04 15.35 -4.41
N GLN A 91 8.11 14.90 -5.23
CA GLN A 91 7.55 15.62 -6.39
C GLN A 91 8.61 16.08 -7.42
N LYS A 92 9.73 15.35 -7.53
CA LYS A 92 10.74 15.60 -8.56
C LYS A 92 10.16 15.34 -9.94
N ASP A 93 10.43 16.23 -10.88
CA ASP A 93 10.09 16.00 -12.28
C ASP A 93 10.97 14.93 -12.94
N ASN A 94 10.65 14.55 -14.17
CA ASN A 94 11.41 13.50 -14.86
C ASN A 94 12.85 13.93 -15.15
N LYS A 95 13.11 15.22 -15.35
CA LYS A 95 14.46 15.73 -15.60
C LYS A 95 15.33 15.62 -14.36
N ALA A 96 14.82 16.07 -13.22
CA ALA A 96 15.51 15.95 -11.93
C ALA A 96 15.77 14.48 -11.54
N LEU A 97 14.84 13.56 -11.87
CA LEU A 97 15.07 12.12 -11.68
C LEU A 97 16.17 11.58 -12.59
N CYS A 98 16.20 11.97 -13.87
CA CYS A 98 17.26 11.57 -14.79
C CYS A 98 18.64 12.02 -14.31
N GLU A 99 18.73 13.24 -13.84
CA GLU A 99 19.98 13.82 -13.32
C GLU A 99 20.42 13.12 -12.03
N ALA A 100 19.50 12.92 -11.08
CA ALA A 100 19.81 12.29 -9.79
C ALA A 100 20.26 10.84 -9.95
N MET A 101 19.59 10.07 -10.81
CA MET A 101 19.87 8.65 -11.03
C MET A 101 20.89 8.39 -12.15
N SER A 102 21.34 9.42 -12.86
CA SER A 102 22.22 9.29 -14.03
C SER A 102 21.69 8.33 -15.12
N ILE A 103 20.36 8.36 -15.37
CA ILE A 103 19.69 7.51 -16.35
C ILE A 103 18.88 8.33 -17.37
N SER A 104 18.51 7.67 -18.46
CA SER A 104 17.73 8.32 -19.52
C SER A 104 16.27 8.56 -19.14
N ALA A 105 15.64 9.55 -19.76
CA ALA A 105 14.21 9.81 -19.59
C ALA A 105 13.32 8.61 -19.99
N ALA A 106 13.79 7.81 -20.95
CA ALA A 106 13.12 6.57 -21.33
C ALA A 106 13.17 5.54 -20.19
N THR A 107 14.31 5.42 -19.52
CA THR A 107 14.50 4.52 -18.37
C THR A 107 13.63 4.94 -17.19
N VAL A 108 13.58 6.24 -16.87
CA VAL A 108 12.67 6.77 -15.81
C VAL A 108 11.21 6.42 -16.12
N ARG A 109 10.75 6.61 -17.37
CA ARG A 109 9.39 6.24 -17.78
C ARG A 109 9.13 4.74 -17.63
N THR A 110 10.11 3.91 -17.99
CA THR A 110 10.00 2.45 -17.82
C THR A 110 9.87 2.06 -16.35
N HIS A 111 10.66 2.64 -15.44
CA HIS A 111 10.53 2.40 -14.00
C HIS A 111 9.15 2.81 -13.48
N LYS A 112 8.68 4.01 -13.82
CA LYS A 112 7.34 4.47 -13.42
C LYS A 112 6.23 3.56 -13.95
N PHE A 113 6.34 3.11 -15.21
CA PHE A 113 5.40 2.16 -15.79
C PHE A 113 5.39 0.83 -15.03
N ASN A 114 6.57 0.27 -14.73
CA ASN A 114 6.69 -0.99 -14.00
C ASN A 114 6.11 -0.87 -12.58
N LEU A 115 6.34 0.22 -11.87
CA LEU A 115 5.75 0.49 -10.56
C LEU A 115 4.21 0.54 -10.61
N GLN A 116 3.65 1.19 -11.65
CA GLN A 116 2.20 1.20 -11.84
C GLN A 116 1.64 -0.19 -12.22
N LYS A 117 2.41 -0.97 -12.98
CA LYS A 117 2.08 -2.37 -13.26
C LYS A 117 2.05 -3.19 -11.97
N MET A 118 3.10 -3.10 -11.16
CA MET A 118 3.18 -3.79 -9.85
C MET A 118 2.01 -3.40 -8.93
N LYS A 119 1.69 -2.12 -8.82
CA LYS A 119 0.55 -1.64 -8.03
C LYS A 119 -0.77 -2.29 -8.47
N ARG A 120 -1.00 -2.39 -9.79
CA ARG A 120 -2.20 -3.04 -10.33
C ARG A 120 -2.21 -4.53 -10.03
N GLU A 121 -1.09 -5.21 -10.27
CA GLU A 121 -0.95 -6.65 -10.03
C GLU A 121 -1.15 -6.98 -8.55
N ALA A 122 -0.57 -6.20 -7.64
CA ALA A 122 -0.77 -6.35 -6.20
C ALA A 122 -2.24 -6.20 -5.79
N ARG A 123 -2.97 -5.22 -6.35
CA ARG A 123 -4.40 -5.05 -6.07
C ARG A 123 -5.25 -6.23 -6.53
N VAL A 124 -4.96 -6.76 -7.72
CA VAL A 124 -5.67 -7.94 -8.24
C VAL A 124 -5.34 -9.16 -7.41
N PHE A 125 -4.07 -9.34 -7.04
CA PHE A 125 -3.64 -10.45 -6.21
C PHE A 125 -4.29 -10.40 -4.82
N LEU A 126 -4.29 -9.25 -4.15
CA LEU A 126 -4.99 -9.08 -2.88
C LEU A 126 -6.49 -9.42 -3.00
N ALA A 127 -7.16 -8.94 -4.05
CA ALA A 127 -8.56 -9.27 -4.27
C ALA A 127 -8.80 -10.78 -4.48
N ILE A 128 -7.85 -11.49 -5.08
CA ILE A 128 -7.91 -12.95 -5.21
C ILE A 128 -7.73 -13.62 -3.85
N MET A 129 -6.78 -13.15 -3.03
CA MET A 129 -6.55 -13.68 -1.69
C MET A 129 -7.78 -13.48 -0.79
N GLU A 130 -8.41 -12.31 -0.83
CA GLU A 130 -9.67 -12.05 -0.11
C GLU A 130 -10.78 -13.05 -0.45
N GLN A 131 -10.88 -13.49 -1.71
CA GLN A 131 -11.86 -14.51 -2.10
C GLN A 131 -11.59 -15.88 -1.47
N ILE A 132 -10.38 -16.12 -1.00
CA ILE A 132 -9.95 -17.39 -0.40
C ILE A 132 -9.97 -17.33 1.13
N GLU A 133 -9.53 -16.21 1.69
CA GLU A 133 -9.26 -16.04 3.13
C GLU A 133 -10.45 -15.46 3.88
N ASN A 134 -11.27 -14.63 3.23
CA ASN A 134 -12.42 -13.99 3.87
C ASN A 134 -13.58 -14.99 4.06
N GLU A 135 -13.86 -15.33 5.31
CA GLU A 135 -14.86 -16.34 5.69
C GLU A 135 -16.26 -16.02 5.18
N GLU A 136 -16.65 -14.73 5.14
CA GLU A 136 -17.97 -14.31 4.65
C GLU A 136 -18.10 -14.56 3.14
N LEU A 137 -17.05 -14.25 2.35
CA LEU A 137 -17.02 -14.49 0.91
C LEU A 137 -17.01 -15.98 0.62
N VAL A 138 -16.24 -16.77 1.37
CA VAL A 138 -16.22 -18.24 1.26
C VAL A 138 -17.58 -18.83 1.61
N ALA A 139 -18.24 -18.35 2.66
CA ALA A 139 -19.57 -18.81 3.04
C ALA A 139 -20.63 -18.41 2.02
N ALA A 140 -20.54 -17.21 1.44
CA ALA A 140 -21.42 -16.76 0.38
C ALA A 140 -21.30 -17.64 -0.87
N ARG A 141 -20.07 -17.94 -1.30
CA ARG A 141 -19.80 -18.86 -2.43
C ARG A 141 -20.40 -20.24 -2.18
N LYS A 142 -20.15 -20.83 -1.00
CA LYS A 142 -20.71 -22.16 -0.67
C LYS A 142 -22.24 -22.17 -0.71
N ARG A 143 -22.90 -21.10 -0.28
CA ARG A 143 -24.37 -20.99 -0.35
C ARG A 143 -24.88 -20.94 -1.79
N LEU A 144 -24.14 -20.29 -2.70
CA LEU A 144 -24.48 -20.24 -4.12
C LEU A 144 -24.24 -21.59 -4.78
N ASP A 145 -23.12 -22.25 -4.51
CA ASP A 145 -22.77 -23.58 -5.05
C ASP A 145 -23.84 -24.63 -4.66
N LEU A 146 -24.39 -24.57 -3.44
CA LEU A 146 -25.46 -25.49 -2.98
C LEU A 146 -26.82 -25.25 -3.66
N GLN A 147 -27.01 -24.10 -4.31
CA GLN A 147 -28.21 -23.79 -5.08
C GLN A 147 -28.10 -24.23 -6.55
N GLU A 148 -26.92 -24.63 -6.99
CA GLU A 148 -26.58 -24.90 -8.39
C GLU A 148 -26.63 -26.39 -8.79
N ASP A 149 -27.49 -27.23 -8.19
CA ASP A 149 -27.69 -28.63 -8.65
C ASP A 149 -28.17 -28.76 -10.11
N ALA A 150 -28.29 -27.64 -10.85
CA ALA A 150 -28.77 -27.60 -12.23
C ALA A 150 -27.98 -26.70 -13.21
N HIS A 151 -26.88 -26.08 -12.81
CA HIS A 151 -26.19 -25.12 -13.70
C HIS A 151 -24.72 -25.46 -13.86
N THR A 152 -24.31 -25.84 -15.08
CA THR A 152 -22.89 -25.93 -15.43
C THR A 152 -22.27 -24.53 -15.32
N PRO A 153 -21.24 -24.31 -14.49
CA PRO A 153 -20.61 -23.01 -14.34
C PRO A 153 -20.16 -22.50 -15.72
N ARG A 154 -20.62 -21.33 -16.10
CA ARG A 154 -20.12 -20.70 -17.33
C ARG A 154 -18.65 -20.38 -17.13
N ARG A 155 -17.83 -20.65 -18.14
CA ARG A 155 -16.43 -20.22 -18.14
C ARG A 155 -16.40 -18.68 -17.95
N PRO A 156 -15.46 -18.15 -17.14
CA PRO A 156 -15.34 -16.72 -16.97
C PRO A 156 -15.30 -16.03 -18.33
N HIS A 157 -16.25 -15.15 -18.59
CA HIS A 157 -16.30 -14.37 -19.82
C HIS A 157 -15.84 -12.96 -19.49
N PHE A 158 -14.72 -12.55 -20.05
CA PHE A 158 -14.26 -11.18 -19.99
C PHE A 158 -14.62 -10.48 -21.30
N ASP A 159 -15.37 -9.40 -21.20
CA ASP A 159 -15.59 -8.51 -22.33
C ASP A 159 -14.23 -7.92 -22.78
N PRO A 160 -13.80 -8.15 -24.03
CA PRO A 160 -12.53 -7.61 -24.52
C PRO A 160 -12.45 -6.08 -24.43
N GLN A 161 -13.58 -5.37 -24.58
CA GLN A 161 -13.63 -3.92 -24.42
C GLN A 161 -13.45 -3.49 -22.97
N PHE A 162 -14.00 -4.24 -22.03
CA PHE A 162 -13.80 -3.99 -20.60
C PHE A 162 -12.35 -4.25 -20.18
N ALA A 163 -11.75 -5.34 -20.66
CA ALA A 163 -10.34 -5.63 -20.43
C ALA A 163 -9.42 -4.56 -21.04
N ALA A 164 -9.73 -4.07 -22.24
CA ALA A 164 -9.00 -2.97 -22.90
C ALA A 164 -9.16 -1.66 -22.10
N ASN A 165 -10.34 -1.36 -21.58
CA ASN A 165 -10.62 -0.18 -20.77
C ASN A 165 -9.91 -0.21 -19.40
N LEU A 166 -9.69 -1.39 -18.81
CA LEU A 166 -8.85 -1.54 -17.62
C LEU A 166 -7.37 -1.21 -17.87
N LEU A 167 -6.91 -1.35 -19.11
CA LEU A 167 -5.54 -1.02 -19.52
C LEU A 167 -5.42 0.44 -20.00
N HIS A 168 -6.48 0.99 -20.60
CA HIS A 168 -6.48 2.28 -21.27
C HIS A 168 -6.23 3.50 -20.35
N PRO A 169 -6.76 3.61 -19.13
CA PRO A 169 -6.51 4.75 -18.25
C PRO A 169 -5.04 4.92 -17.87
N PHE A 170 -4.26 3.84 -17.91
CA PHE A 170 -2.83 3.85 -17.60
C PHE A 170 -1.96 4.50 -18.67
N PHE A 171 -2.33 4.36 -19.93
CA PHE A 171 -1.56 4.96 -21.04
C PHE A 171 -1.87 6.45 -21.22
N THR A 172 -3.08 6.90 -20.90
CA THR A 172 -3.49 8.30 -21.05
C THR A 172 -2.99 9.22 -19.94
N GLN A 173 -2.83 8.71 -18.72
CA GLN A 173 -2.44 9.53 -17.56
C GLN A 173 -0.94 9.88 -17.53
N TYR A 174 -0.09 9.13 -18.23
CA TYR A 174 1.37 9.30 -18.22
C TYR A 174 1.97 9.76 -19.55
N ASN A 175 1.13 10.02 -20.57
CA ASN A 175 1.54 10.64 -21.83
C ASN A 175 1.49 12.17 -21.79
N LEU A 176 1.38 12.77 -20.62
CA LEU A 176 1.32 14.22 -20.49
C LEU A 176 2.72 14.82 -20.30
N LYS A 177 3.19 15.40 -21.44
CA LYS A 177 4.15 16.50 -21.64
C LYS A 177 5.59 16.26 -21.19
#